data_aa1fc967e68f828a55a280630b8cecb0
#
_entry.id   aa1fc967e68f828a55a280630b8cecb0
#
_cell.length_a   1.000
_cell.length_b   1.000
_cell.length_c   1.000
_cell.angle_alpha   90.00
_cell.angle_beta   90.00
_cell.angle_gamma   90.00
#
_symmetry.space_group_name_H-M   'P 1'
#
loop_
_entity.id
_entity.type
_entity.pdbx_description
1 polymer ?
#
loop_
_entity_poly.entity_id
_entity_poly.type
_entity_poly.pdbx_seq_one_letter_code
_entity_poly.pdbx_strand_id
1 'polypeptide(L)'
;TYGYYDNPYASVGIINGRHTVMTNVNGKDSNIPQLSVVPPGETSSIRLGNDNTGYEAESITFEYTVDPDNTILLLKYAAVMEDPNHSAYEQPRLRLEVFDMQNNAIDPACSSFDFVANASLGWNSVNVGYGTVLWKDWTNIGVDLEQYIGETIKIRLTTYDCNQGGHYGYAY
;
A
#
# COMPACT_ATOMS: atom_id res chain seq x y z
N THR A 1 0.85 5.84 -17.09
CA THR A 1 1.49 6.68 -16.08
C THR A 1 0.40 7.11 -15.14
N TYR A 2 0.38 6.57 -13.95
CA TYR A 2 -0.48 7.06 -12.88
C TYR A 2 0.14 8.37 -12.43
N GLY A 3 -0.52 9.48 -12.67
CA GLY A 3 0.05 10.82 -12.68
C GLY A 3 0.54 11.40 -11.35
N TYR A 4 0.76 10.56 -10.33
CA TYR A 4 1.13 11.03 -9.00
C TYR A 4 2.63 10.94 -8.69
N TYR A 5 3.39 10.10 -9.39
CA TYR A 5 4.82 9.92 -9.14
C TYR A 5 5.66 11.12 -9.53
N ASP A 6 5.23 11.85 -10.56
CA ASP A 6 5.95 12.98 -11.12
C ASP A 6 5.25 14.30 -10.83
N ASN A 7 4.37 14.32 -9.81
CA ASN A 7 3.69 15.55 -9.44
C ASN A 7 4.70 16.50 -8.79
N PRO A 8 5.08 17.61 -9.44
CA PRO A 8 5.99 18.59 -8.86
C PRO A 8 5.44 19.29 -7.61
N TYR A 9 4.17 19.05 -7.30
CA TYR A 9 3.50 19.54 -6.10
C TYR A 9 3.44 18.52 -4.98
N ALA A 10 4.10 17.36 -5.12
CA ALA A 10 4.15 16.36 -4.05
C ALA A 10 4.82 16.96 -2.82
N SER A 11 4.12 16.93 -1.71
CA SER A 11 4.69 17.33 -0.42
C SER A 11 5.60 16.23 0.10
N VAL A 12 6.76 16.60 0.63
CA VAL A 12 7.67 15.67 1.31
C VAL A 12 7.43 15.74 2.81
N GLY A 13 7.39 14.57 3.46
CA GLY A 13 7.21 14.45 4.89
C GLY A 13 5.84 13.90 5.28
N ILE A 14 5.61 13.83 6.58
CA ILE A 14 4.37 13.28 7.15
C ILE A 14 3.24 14.30 6.99
N ILE A 15 2.17 13.88 6.34
CA ILE A 15 0.95 14.68 6.21
C ILE A 15 -0.10 14.05 7.13
N ASN A 16 -0.62 14.86 8.06
CA ASN A 16 -1.63 14.43 9.02
C ASN A 16 -2.89 13.92 8.31
N GLY A 17 -3.40 12.78 8.78
CA GLY A 17 -4.57 12.12 8.19
C GLY A 17 -4.27 11.30 6.92
N ARG A 18 -3.11 11.48 6.30
CA ARG A 18 -2.66 10.74 5.11
C ARG A 18 -1.53 9.74 5.42
N HIS A 19 -0.67 10.06 6.39
CA HIS A 19 0.34 9.16 6.96
C HIS A 19 0.07 9.05 8.45
N THR A 20 -0.44 7.92 8.91
CA THR A 20 -0.88 7.78 10.30
C THR A 20 -0.24 6.57 10.96
N VAL A 21 0.44 6.79 12.08
CA VAL A 21 0.90 5.67 12.92
C VAL A 21 -0.25 5.20 13.79
N MET A 22 -0.60 3.93 13.62
CA MET A 22 -1.65 3.25 14.39
C MET A 22 -1.01 2.49 15.54
N THR A 23 -1.40 2.78 16.78
CA THR A 23 -0.83 2.15 17.99
C THR A 23 -1.90 1.46 18.85
N ASN A 24 -3.18 1.64 18.51
CA ASN A 24 -4.25 0.97 19.23
C ASN A 24 -4.38 -0.48 18.74
N VAL A 25 -3.77 -1.41 19.45
CA VAL A 25 -3.79 -2.86 19.11
C VAL A 25 -5.20 -3.48 19.13
N ASN A 26 -6.16 -2.84 19.77
CA ASN A 26 -7.57 -3.25 19.76
C ASN A 26 -8.41 -2.41 18.78
N GLY A 27 -7.77 -1.46 18.09
CA GLY A 27 -8.42 -0.60 17.11
C GLY A 27 -8.94 -1.38 15.92
N LYS A 28 -10.09 -0.92 15.42
CA LYS A 28 -10.70 -1.46 14.20
C LYS A 28 -10.76 -0.37 13.14
N ASP A 29 -10.73 -0.79 11.90
CA ASP A 29 -10.93 0.09 10.76
C ASP A 29 -12.35 0.68 10.79
N SER A 30 -12.49 1.95 10.42
CA SER A 30 -13.76 2.67 10.48
C SER A 30 -14.79 2.16 9.46
N ASN A 31 -14.32 1.72 8.30
CA ASN A 31 -15.16 1.22 7.21
C ASN A 31 -15.33 -0.30 7.29
N ILE A 32 -14.36 -1.00 7.89
CA ILE A 32 -14.29 -2.46 7.99
C ILE A 32 -14.13 -2.88 9.46
N PRO A 33 -15.20 -2.97 10.26
CA PRO A 33 -15.11 -3.30 11.69
C PRO A 33 -14.46 -4.67 12.01
N GLN A 34 -14.34 -5.55 11.02
CA GLN A 34 -13.64 -6.84 11.14
C GLN A 34 -12.13 -6.68 11.10
N LEU A 35 -11.61 -5.68 10.36
CA LEU A 35 -10.18 -5.44 10.16
C LEU A 35 -9.56 -4.76 11.37
N SER A 36 -8.51 -5.34 11.92
CA SER A 36 -7.68 -4.68 12.94
C SER A 36 -6.76 -3.66 12.26
N VAL A 37 -6.61 -2.46 12.85
CA VAL A 37 -5.68 -1.44 12.34
C VAL A 37 -4.23 -1.72 12.68
N VAL A 38 -3.96 -2.65 13.60
CA VAL A 38 -2.64 -3.17 13.92
C VAL A 38 -2.67 -4.68 13.69
N PRO A 39 -1.67 -5.27 13.03
CA PRO A 39 -1.65 -6.70 12.77
C PRO A 39 -1.57 -7.50 14.08
N PRO A 40 -2.19 -8.68 14.15
CA PRO A 40 -2.09 -9.53 15.33
C PRO A 40 -0.65 -9.83 15.70
N GLY A 41 -0.33 -9.63 17.00
CA GLY A 41 1.02 -9.85 17.55
C GLY A 41 1.98 -8.67 17.40
N GLU A 42 1.59 -7.60 16.71
CA GLU A 42 2.38 -6.38 16.58
C GLU A 42 1.88 -5.27 17.51
N THR A 43 2.68 -4.23 17.69
CA THR A 43 2.37 -3.09 18.55
C THR A 43 1.92 -1.85 17.80
N SER A 44 2.18 -1.80 16.50
CA SER A 44 1.84 -0.65 15.65
C SER A 44 1.78 -1.05 14.17
N SER A 45 1.21 -0.17 13.38
CA SER A 45 1.26 -0.17 11.92
C SER A 45 1.35 1.26 11.38
N ILE A 46 1.53 1.40 10.08
CA ILE A 46 1.41 2.69 9.39
C ILE A 46 0.24 2.60 8.44
N ARG A 47 -0.72 3.52 8.55
CA ARG A 47 -1.75 3.69 7.52
C ARG A 47 -1.27 4.71 6.49
N LEU A 48 -1.25 4.33 5.23
CA LEU A 48 -1.09 5.20 4.07
C LEU A 48 -2.44 5.42 3.43
N GLY A 49 -2.80 6.67 3.21
CA GLY A 49 -4.10 7.06 2.69
C GLY A 49 -5.19 7.18 3.77
N ASN A 50 -6.37 7.42 3.31
CA ASN A 50 -7.59 7.60 4.12
C ASN A 50 -8.83 7.28 3.27
N ASP A 51 -10.02 7.55 3.78
CA ASP A 51 -11.30 7.37 3.11
C ASP A 51 -11.86 8.65 2.46
N ASN A 52 -11.02 9.67 2.28
CA ASN A 52 -11.35 10.79 1.39
C ASN A 52 -11.09 10.39 -0.06
N THR A 53 -11.67 11.15 -0.96
CA THR A 53 -11.48 11.00 -2.41
C THR A 53 -10.81 12.25 -2.97
N GLY A 54 -10.24 12.21 -4.15
CA GLY A 54 -9.68 13.40 -4.77
C GLY A 54 -8.34 13.20 -5.46
N TYR A 55 -8.12 12.03 -6.04
CA TYR A 55 -6.87 11.66 -6.71
C TYR A 55 -5.69 11.62 -5.74
N GLU A 56 -5.93 11.23 -4.50
CA GLU A 56 -4.88 11.17 -3.48
C GLU A 56 -3.93 9.99 -3.73
N ALA A 57 -2.67 10.18 -3.37
CA ALA A 57 -1.68 9.11 -3.35
C ALA A 57 -0.67 9.38 -2.24
N GLU A 58 -0.40 8.36 -1.43
CA GLU A 58 0.53 8.41 -0.31
C GLU A 58 1.62 7.37 -0.50
N SER A 59 2.84 7.75 -0.21
CA SER A 59 3.94 6.80 -0.25
C SER A 59 4.82 6.88 0.99
N ILE A 60 5.40 5.74 1.33
CA ILE A 60 6.54 5.64 2.24
C ILE A 60 7.68 4.96 1.52
N THR A 61 8.88 5.51 1.65
CA THR A 61 10.09 4.90 1.12
C THR A 61 11.09 4.73 2.25
N PHE A 62 11.71 3.58 2.33
CA PHE A 62 12.80 3.32 3.26
C PHE A 62 13.98 2.67 2.52
N GLU A 63 15.19 2.96 3.01
CA GLU A 63 16.42 2.40 2.50
C GLU A 63 16.81 1.19 3.35
N TYR A 64 17.26 0.15 2.70
CA TYR A 64 17.71 -1.08 3.34
C TYR A 64 18.99 -1.58 2.67
N THR A 65 20.04 -1.81 3.48
CA THR A 65 21.23 -2.52 3.00
C THR A 65 21.01 -4.00 3.22
N VAL A 66 21.05 -4.76 2.14
CA VAL A 66 20.74 -6.20 2.19
C VAL A 66 21.83 -6.94 2.92
N ASP A 67 21.48 -7.51 4.05
CA ASP A 67 22.36 -8.32 4.91
C ASP A 67 22.28 -9.79 4.45
N PRO A 68 23.42 -10.51 4.35
CA PRO A 68 23.40 -11.93 3.99
C PRO A 68 22.57 -12.82 4.94
N ASP A 69 22.35 -12.39 6.18
CA ASP A 69 21.53 -13.12 7.14
C ASP A 69 20.03 -12.74 7.04
N ASN A 70 19.68 -11.71 6.27
CA ASN A 70 18.32 -11.17 6.12
C ASN A 70 18.02 -10.82 4.66
N THR A 71 18.02 -11.80 3.80
CA THR A 71 17.80 -11.65 2.35
C THR A 71 16.34 -11.66 1.94
N ILE A 72 15.40 -11.92 2.86
CA ILE A 72 13.97 -11.89 2.56
C ILE A 72 13.33 -10.70 3.26
N LEU A 73 12.81 -9.76 2.49
CA LEU A 73 11.91 -8.74 3.00
C LEU A 73 10.53 -9.36 3.23
N LEU A 74 10.06 -9.38 4.47
CA LEU A 74 8.71 -9.79 4.80
C LEU A 74 7.87 -8.55 5.12
N LEU A 75 6.90 -8.26 4.26
CA LEU A 75 5.94 -7.19 4.45
C LEU A 75 4.60 -7.76 4.92
N LYS A 76 4.05 -7.23 6.00
CA LYS A 76 2.65 -7.44 6.39
C LYS A 76 1.84 -6.24 5.93
N TYR A 77 0.74 -6.48 5.25
CA TYR A 77 -0.17 -5.42 4.82
C TYR A 77 -1.63 -5.84 4.96
N ALA A 78 -2.48 -4.84 5.09
CA ALA A 78 -3.93 -4.93 4.92
C ALA A 78 -4.38 -3.76 4.06
N ALA A 79 -5.41 -3.93 3.24
CA ALA A 79 -5.85 -2.88 2.31
C ALA A 79 -7.37 -2.75 2.29
N VAL A 80 -7.84 -1.52 2.07
CA VAL A 80 -9.25 -1.15 1.95
C VAL A 80 -9.40 -0.22 0.76
N MET A 81 -10.26 -0.58 -0.19
CA MET A 81 -10.40 0.13 -1.46
C MET A 81 -11.85 0.12 -1.92
N GLU A 82 -12.39 1.25 -2.30
CA GLU A 82 -13.66 1.27 -3.04
C GLU A 82 -13.48 0.60 -4.41
N ASP A 83 -14.49 -0.17 -4.82
CA ASP A 83 -14.54 -0.79 -6.14
C ASP A 83 -15.57 -0.08 -7.03
N PRO A 84 -15.16 0.91 -7.83
CA PRO A 84 -16.03 1.57 -8.79
C PRO A 84 -16.32 0.71 -10.02
N ASN A 85 -15.77 -0.50 -10.12
CA ASN A 85 -15.83 -1.34 -11.31
C ASN A 85 -15.27 -0.65 -12.58
N HIS A 86 -14.25 0.17 -12.39
CA HIS A 86 -13.48 0.79 -13.48
C HIS A 86 -12.52 -0.23 -14.13
N SER A 87 -11.87 0.16 -15.20
CA SER A 87 -10.77 -0.64 -15.76
C SER A 87 -9.61 -0.73 -14.76
N ALA A 88 -8.85 -1.81 -14.80
CA ALA A 88 -7.81 -2.12 -13.79
C ALA A 88 -6.79 -0.99 -13.57
N TYR A 89 -6.50 -0.18 -14.58
CA TYR A 89 -5.56 0.95 -14.46
C TYR A 89 -6.19 2.21 -13.83
N GLU A 90 -7.51 2.24 -13.67
CA GLU A 90 -8.27 3.35 -13.05
C GLU A 90 -8.67 3.04 -11.60
N GLN A 91 -8.57 1.79 -11.18
CA GLN A 91 -8.95 1.34 -9.84
C GLN A 91 -8.00 1.86 -8.76
N PRO A 92 -8.49 2.07 -7.54
CA PRO A 92 -7.64 2.22 -6.35
C PRO A 92 -6.67 1.05 -6.22
N ARG A 93 -5.48 1.30 -5.68
CA ARG A 93 -4.43 0.29 -5.57
C ARG A 93 -3.43 0.51 -4.46
N LEU A 94 -2.77 -0.57 -4.06
CA LEU A 94 -1.55 -0.57 -3.29
C LEU A 94 -0.42 -1.12 -4.14
N ARG A 95 0.71 -0.41 -4.20
CA ARG A 95 1.89 -0.86 -4.94
C ARG A 95 3.10 -0.96 -4.01
N LEU A 96 3.83 -2.06 -4.14
CA LEU A 96 5.18 -2.24 -3.61
C LEU A 96 6.15 -2.23 -4.77
N GLU A 97 7.22 -1.46 -4.66
CA GLU A 97 8.27 -1.37 -5.66
C GLU A 97 9.65 -1.32 -4.98
N VAL A 98 10.64 -1.94 -5.60
CA VAL A 98 12.02 -1.91 -5.14
C VAL A 98 12.90 -1.23 -6.18
N PHE A 99 13.78 -0.36 -5.74
CA PHE A 99 14.65 0.46 -6.58
C PHE A 99 16.11 0.38 -6.10
N ASP A 100 17.03 0.61 -7.01
CA ASP A 100 18.40 0.97 -6.65
C ASP A 100 18.47 2.42 -6.09
N MET A 101 19.67 2.83 -5.67
CA MET A 101 19.86 4.18 -5.13
C MET A 101 19.72 5.28 -6.19
N GLN A 102 19.77 4.93 -7.48
CA GLN A 102 19.55 5.83 -8.61
C GLN A 102 18.07 5.92 -9.04
N ASN A 103 17.16 5.25 -8.30
CA ASN A 103 15.73 5.12 -8.58
C ASN A 103 15.39 4.31 -9.85
N ASN A 104 16.27 3.45 -10.31
CA ASN A 104 15.89 2.46 -11.31
C ASN A 104 15.17 1.30 -10.62
N ALA A 105 14.04 0.86 -11.17
CA ALA A 105 13.36 -0.33 -10.66
C ALA A 105 14.26 -1.57 -10.85
N ILE A 106 14.47 -2.31 -9.77
CA ILE A 106 15.28 -3.54 -9.81
C ILE A 106 14.31 -4.73 -9.85
N ASP A 107 14.61 -5.67 -10.76
CA ASP A 107 13.83 -6.89 -10.98
C ASP A 107 12.29 -6.68 -10.89
N PRO A 108 11.71 -5.83 -11.76
CA PRO A 108 10.30 -5.46 -11.65
C PRO A 108 9.34 -6.66 -11.78
N ALA A 109 9.81 -7.79 -12.25
CA ALA A 109 9.00 -9.02 -12.36
C ALA A 109 8.84 -9.75 -11.01
N CYS A 110 9.82 -9.63 -10.10
CA CYS A 110 9.85 -10.34 -8.83
C CYS A 110 9.83 -9.42 -7.61
N SER A 111 10.16 -8.14 -7.77
CA SER A 111 10.24 -7.16 -6.68
C SER A 111 9.18 -6.05 -6.77
N SER A 112 8.18 -6.19 -7.64
CA SER A 112 7.07 -5.26 -7.79
C SER A 112 5.73 -5.97 -7.63
N PHE A 113 4.87 -5.43 -6.77
CA PHE A 113 3.52 -5.94 -6.55
C PHE A 113 2.52 -4.80 -6.73
N ASP A 114 1.50 -5.04 -7.54
CA ASP A 114 0.41 -4.09 -7.81
C ASP A 114 -0.93 -4.74 -7.43
N PHE A 115 -1.44 -4.37 -6.26
CA PHE A 115 -2.69 -4.89 -5.71
C PHE A 115 -3.81 -3.93 -6.09
N VAL A 116 -4.53 -4.28 -7.12
CA VAL A 116 -5.68 -3.51 -7.63
C VAL A 116 -6.96 -4.03 -6.99
N ALA A 117 -7.86 -3.14 -6.63
CA ALA A 117 -9.19 -3.51 -6.17
C ALA A 117 -9.89 -4.38 -7.23
N ASN A 118 -10.10 -5.65 -6.91
CA ASN A 118 -10.74 -6.61 -7.82
C ASN A 118 -11.38 -7.76 -7.03
N ALA A 119 -12.70 -7.84 -7.06
CA ALA A 119 -13.47 -8.85 -6.34
C ALA A 119 -13.11 -10.30 -6.73
N SER A 120 -12.59 -10.53 -7.94
CA SER A 120 -12.23 -11.88 -8.42
C SER A 120 -10.90 -12.41 -7.84
N LEU A 121 -10.10 -11.57 -7.17
CA LEU A 121 -8.78 -11.91 -6.64
C LEU A 121 -8.78 -12.29 -5.14
N GLY A 122 -9.90 -12.77 -4.62
CA GLY A 122 -10.01 -13.25 -3.23
C GLY A 122 -9.99 -12.10 -2.21
N TRP A 123 -10.48 -10.94 -2.58
CA TRP A 123 -10.80 -9.86 -1.67
C TRP A 123 -12.13 -10.13 -0.97
N ASN A 124 -12.24 -9.71 0.28
CA ASN A 124 -13.53 -9.61 0.95
C ASN A 124 -14.27 -8.38 0.43
N SER A 125 -15.60 -8.39 0.51
CA SER A 125 -16.42 -7.25 0.09
C SER A 125 -17.45 -6.88 1.13
N VAL A 126 -17.74 -5.58 1.22
CA VAL A 126 -18.83 -5.04 2.00
C VAL A 126 -19.53 -3.93 1.21
N ASN A 127 -20.86 -3.88 1.30
CA ASN A 127 -21.61 -2.78 0.69
C ASN A 127 -21.79 -1.69 1.74
N VAL A 128 -21.32 -0.49 1.46
CA VAL A 128 -21.38 0.68 2.36
C VAL A 128 -22.48 1.68 1.98
N GLY A 129 -23.47 1.25 1.20
CA GLY A 129 -24.67 2.02 0.88
C GLY A 129 -24.57 2.88 -0.38
N TYR A 130 -23.42 3.39 -0.71
CA TYR A 130 -23.12 4.16 -1.94
C TYR A 130 -22.14 3.43 -2.87
N GLY A 131 -21.61 2.28 -2.45
CA GLY A 131 -20.68 1.50 -3.26
C GLY A 131 -20.24 0.21 -2.60
N THR A 132 -19.42 -0.53 -3.30
CA THR A 132 -18.75 -1.73 -2.79
C THR A 132 -17.36 -1.34 -2.31
N VAL A 133 -17.00 -1.75 -1.10
CA VAL A 133 -15.63 -1.66 -0.59
C VAL A 133 -15.05 -3.06 -0.59
N LEU A 134 -13.91 -3.22 -1.23
CA LEU A 134 -13.09 -4.42 -1.19
C LEU A 134 -12.01 -4.25 -0.13
N TRP A 135 -11.75 -5.31 0.62
CA TRP A 135 -10.72 -5.27 1.63
C TRP A 135 -9.96 -6.59 1.74
N LYS A 136 -8.70 -6.48 2.10
CA LYS A 136 -7.81 -7.60 2.33
C LYS A 136 -7.39 -7.58 3.79
N ASP A 137 -7.61 -8.69 4.50
CA ASP A 137 -7.08 -8.85 5.86
C ASP A 137 -5.56 -8.97 5.83
N TRP A 138 -4.93 -8.82 6.99
CA TRP A 138 -3.48 -8.90 7.16
C TRP A 138 -2.89 -10.09 6.41
N THR A 139 -2.06 -9.78 5.46
CA THR A 139 -1.42 -10.74 4.54
C THR A 139 0.08 -10.46 4.49
N ASN A 140 0.87 -11.50 4.32
CA ASN A 140 2.32 -11.38 4.19
C ASN A 140 2.74 -11.48 2.72
N ILE A 141 3.71 -10.65 2.34
CA ILE A 141 4.44 -10.74 1.07
C ILE A 141 5.91 -10.95 1.41
N GLY A 142 6.55 -11.91 0.74
CA GLY A 142 8.00 -12.08 0.75
C GLY A 142 8.60 -11.56 -0.55
N VAL A 143 9.65 -10.76 -0.45
CA VAL A 143 10.50 -10.36 -1.58
C VAL A 143 11.88 -10.95 -1.36
N ASP A 144 12.36 -11.76 -2.30
CA ASP A 144 13.71 -12.29 -2.27
C ASP A 144 14.71 -11.23 -2.73
N LEU A 145 15.66 -10.91 -1.86
CA LEU A 145 16.70 -9.91 -2.08
C LEU A 145 18.10 -10.51 -2.15
N GLU A 146 18.22 -11.84 -2.22
CA GLU A 146 19.51 -12.54 -2.16
C GLU A 146 20.52 -12.01 -3.20
N GLN A 147 20.06 -11.70 -4.40
CA GLN A 147 20.92 -11.18 -5.46
C GLN A 147 21.47 -9.76 -5.19
N TYR A 148 20.97 -9.06 -4.16
CA TYR A 148 21.38 -7.70 -3.79
C TYR A 148 22.16 -7.64 -2.47
N ILE A 149 22.70 -8.77 -2.00
CA ILE A 149 23.52 -8.81 -0.77
C ILE A 149 24.65 -7.79 -0.85
N GLY A 150 24.73 -6.94 0.19
CA GLY A 150 25.71 -5.86 0.29
C GLY A 150 25.32 -4.56 -0.43
N GLU A 151 24.25 -4.55 -1.21
CA GLU A 151 23.74 -3.36 -1.86
C GLU A 151 22.71 -2.64 -0.97
N THR A 152 22.65 -1.31 -1.09
CA THR A 152 21.58 -0.52 -0.50
C THR A 152 20.48 -0.31 -1.54
N ILE A 153 19.26 -0.66 -1.19
CA ILE A 153 18.07 -0.57 -2.04
C ILE A 153 17.04 0.35 -1.40
N LYS A 154 16.11 0.84 -2.20
CA LYS A 154 14.93 1.57 -1.73
C LYS A 154 13.69 0.71 -1.91
N ILE A 155 12.88 0.62 -0.87
CA ILE A 155 11.62 -0.09 -0.88
C ILE A 155 10.52 0.96 -0.70
N ARG A 156 9.61 1.04 -1.66
CA ARG A 156 8.52 2.03 -1.68
C ARG A 156 7.17 1.32 -1.66
N LEU A 157 6.33 1.76 -0.75
CA LEU A 157 4.91 1.43 -0.72
C LEU A 157 4.11 2.67 -1.08
N THR A 158 3.14 2.51 -1.97
CA THR A 158 2.26 3.62 -2.39
C THR A 158 0.82 3.15 -2.46
N THR A 159 -0.08 3.92 -1.85
CA THR A 159 -1.53 3.79 -2.06
C THR A 159 -2.00 4.83 -3.05
N TYR A 160 -3.08 4.53 -3.77
CA TYR A 160 -3.70 5.43 -4.73
C TYR A 160 -5.21 5.33 -4.63
N ASP A 161 -5.85 6.48 -4.74
CA ASP A 161 -7.25 6.59 -5.09
C ASP A 161 -7.51 6.13 -6.52
N CYS A 162 -8.76 6.08 -6.94
CA CYS A 162 -9.07 5.84 -8.33
C CYS A 162 -8.64 7.02 -9.21
N ASN A 163 -8.25 6.71 -10.45
CA ASN A 163 -7.79 7.70 -11.44
C ASN A 163 -8.89 8.63 -11.96
N GLN A 164 -10.12 8.52 -11.46
CA GLN A 164 -11.24 9.42 -11.75
C GLN A 164 -11.61 10.29 -10.53
N GLY A 165 -10.89 10.14 -9.40
CA GLY A 165 -10.95 10.99 -8.23
C GLY A 165 -12.19 10.85 -7.36
N GLY A 166 -13.02 9.85 -7.60
CA GLY A 166 -14.26 9.64 -6.87
C GLY A 166 -14.27 8.50 -5.85
N HIS A 167 -13.18 7.72 -5.76
CA HIS A 167 -13.12 6.51 -4.93
C HIS A 167 -11.75 6.42 -4.25
N TYR A 168 -11.76 6.06 -2.99
CA TYR A 168 -10.56 6.04 -2.14
C TYR A 168 -9.86 4.69 -2.14
N GLY A 169 -8.58 4.70 -1.77
CA GLY A 169 -7.79 3.53 -1.46
C GLY A 169 -6.77 3.82 -0.37
N TYR A 170 -6.73 2.98 0.67
CA TYR A 170 -5.73 3.07 1.73
C TYR A 170 -5.28 1.69 2.18
N ALA A 171 -4.12 1.66 2.87
CA ALA A 171 -3.53 0.42 3.37
C ALA A 171 -2.85 0.62 4.73
N TYR A 172 -2.69 -0.48 5.43
CA TYR A 172 -1.95 -0.60 6.69
C TYR A 172 -0.71 -1.44 6.47
#